data_7792e87fa372cc8c73821604047923a1
#
_entry.id   7792e87fa372cc8c73821604047923a1
#
_cell.length_a   1.000
_cell.length_b   1.000
_cell.length_c   1.000
_cell.angle_alpha   90.00
_cell.angle_beta   90.00
_cell.angle_gamma   90.00
#
_symmetry.space_group_name_H-M   'P 1'
#
loop_
_entity.id
_entity.type
_entity.pdbx_description
1 polymer ?
#
loop_
_entity_poly.entity_id
_entity_poly.type
_entity_poly.pdbx_seq_one_letter_code
_entity_poly.pdbx_strand_id
1 'polypeptide(L)'
;SLLLFLSGCAIIRPPRDGGIRYRGLTQEQILPVDYEIEYICRGNRVIVGPKVRKCLPNGTWTDMTQHSRCLLLCPRVWTSLENGRVAARPPGPPVEGTMLHYSCNAGFILEGRNLSHCTKLGKWDAPKPTCLCESQPLRKKKLYIGALFPMSGGWPGGQACMPSAQMALDLVNNRSDILPDYELELIHYDSMCDPGEATKLLYDLLYTEPIKIVLMPGCSGVSTLVAEAARMWNLIVLSYGSSSPALSNRQRFPTFFRTHPSATLHNPTRVQLFQKWKWTRIATIQQTTEVFTSTLDDLEQRVKEAGIEISVRQSFLTDPAVAVKNLKRQDARIIVGLFYETEARKVFCEVFKEKLYGKKYVWFLIGWYADNWFKIKDPAINCTVENMTEAVEGHVTTEIVMLNPETVRGVSNMTSQEFLAALMSRLGGMNPEETGGFQEAPLAYDAVWALALALNKTVAPLKARGRRLEDFNYNNHDITSEIYRALNTSSFEGVSGQVVFDAQGSRMAMTLIEQLQGGSYKKIGYYDSSQKNLSWFGNDVARPHSGN
;
A
#
# COMPACT_ATOMS: atom_id res chain seq x y z
N SER A 1 55.50 73.55 19.98
CA SER A 1 54.43 72.71 19.43
C SER A 1 54.66 71.24 19.76
N LEU A 2 54.08 70.76 20.86
CA LEU A 2 54.06 69.32 21.16
C LEU A 2 53.00 68.69 20.29
N LEU A 3 53.40 67.99 19.25
CA LEU A 3 52.62 67.01 18.57
C LEU A 3 52.64 65.75 19.46
N LEU A 4 51.65 65.61 20.34
CA LEU A 4 51.30 64.35 20.97
C LEU A 4 50.78 63.45 19.87
N PHE A 5 51.65 62.59 19.34
CA PHE A 5 51.19 61.39 18.58
C PHE A 5 50.36 60.54 19.53
N LEU A 6 49.06 60.63 19.42
CA LEU A 6 48.14 59.64 19.99
C LEU A 6 48.46 58.26 19.36
N SER A 7 49.39 57.55 20.01
CA SER A 7 49.78 56.23 19.61
C SER A 7 48.69 55.20 20.06
N GLY A 8 47.81 54.86 19.17
CA GLY A 8 46.74 53.94 19.43
C GLY A 8 46.10 53.41 18.13
N CYS A 9 45.35 52.35 18.22
CA CYS A 9 44.68 51.73 17.08
C CYS A 9 43.20 52.08 17.02
N ALA A 10 42.69 52.36 15.82
CA ALA A 10 41.28 52.59 15.58
C ALA A 10 40.47 51.31 15.80
N ILE A 11 39.23 51.43 16.27
CA ILE A 11 38.30 50.32 16.44
C ILE A 11 38.04 49.67 15.08
N ILE A 12 38.13 48.34 15.05
CA ILE A 12 37.88 47.52 13.84
C ILE A 12 36.53 46.82 13.91
N ARG A 13 36.02 46.45 12.75
CA ARG A 13 34.76 45.69 12.65
C ARG A 13 34.94 44.22 13.07
N PRO A 14 33.99 43.66 13.80
CA PRO A 14 34.01 42.24 14.10
C PRO A 14 33.83 41.40 12.82
N PRO A 15 34.21 40.10 12.85
CA PRO A 15 33.87 39.20 11.79
C PRO A 15 32.35 39.07 11.64
N ARG A 16 31.90 38.72 10.44
CA ARG A 16 30.46 38.48 10.19
C ARG A 16 29.93 37.43 11.15
N ASP A 17 28.76 37.66 11.73
CA ASP A 17 28.09 36.82 12.76
C ASP A 17 28.92 36.70 14.07
N GLY A 18 29.81 37.61 14.31
CA GLY A 18 30.63 37.70 15.51
C GLY A 18 30.49 38.99 16.25
N GLY A 19 31.32 39.15 17.24
CA GLY A 19 31.47 40.32 18.08
C GLY A 19 32.94 40.50 18.52
N ILE A 20 33.20 41.56 19.20
CA ILE A 20 34.50 41.83 19.82
C ILE A 20 34.30 41.90 21.32
N ARG A 21 35.14 41.20 22.07
CA ARG A 21 35.25 41.33 23.51
C ARG A 21 36.43 42.24 23.79
N TYR A 22 36.14 43.32 24.47
CA TYR A 22 37.15 44.28 24.92
C TYR A 22 37.58 43.96 26.36
N ARG A 23 38.87 44.12 26.65
CA ARG A 23 39.37 44.02 28.02
C ARG A 23 39.12 45.37 28.74
N GLY A 24 38.00 45.45 29.44
CA GLY A 24 37.58 46.65 30.16
C GLY A 24 36.53 47.48 29.42
N LEU A 25 35.90 48.41 30.14
CA LEU A 25 34.93 49.34 29.57
C LEU A 25 35.70 50.48 28.85
N THR A 26 35.57 50.54 27.49
CA THR A 26 36.14 51.69 26.73
C THR A 26 35.01 52.40 26.03
N GLN A 27 35.01 53.74 26.20
CA GLN A 27 34.17 54.65 25.41
C GLN A 27 35.00 55.38 24.33
N GLU A 28 36.29 55.08 24.22
CA GLU A 28 37.23 55.73 23.31
C GLU A 28 37.20 55.07 21.93
N GLN A 29 37.29 55.93 20.89
CA GLN A 29 37.35 55.44 19.48
C GLN A 29 38.76 54.97 19.08
N ILE A 30 39.77 55.22 19.89
CA ILE A 30 41.17 54.84 19.71
C ILE A 30 41.61 54.08 20.96
N LEU A 31 42.09 52.87 20.74
CA LEU A 31 42.54 51.97 21.79
C LEU A 31 44.05 52.06 21.98
N PRO A 32 44.58 52.03 23.24
CA PRO A 32 45.99 52.21 23.50
C PRO A 32 46.86 51.10 22.89
N VAL A 33 48.16 51.43 22.71
CA VAL A 33 49.15 50.43 22.30
C VAL A 33 49.18 49.28 23.31
N ASP A 34 49.42 48.08 22.80
CA ASP A 34 49.35 46.77 23.52
C ASP A 34 47.96 46.33 23.98
N TYR A 35 46.92 47.06 23.64
CA TYR A 35 45.56 46.66 23.91
C TYR A 35 45.21 45.43 23.07
N GLU A 36 44.57 44.41 23.69
CA GLU A 36 44.14 43.19 23.03
C GLU A 36 42.63 43.12 22.90
N ILE A 37 42.15 42.81 21.72
CA ILE A 37 40.77 42.48 21.45
C ILE A 37 40.63 41.01 21.15
N GLU A 38 39.52 40.39 21.61
CA GLU A 38 39.19 39.01 21.34
C GLU A 38 37.94 38.93 20.48
N TYR A 39 38.02 38.24 19.33
CA TYR A 39 36.87 37.94 18.52
C TYR A 39 36.04 36.83 19.16
N ILE A 40 34.73 37.05 19.24
CA ILE A 40 33.76 36.07 19.73
C ILE A 40 32.73 35.81 18.62
N CYS A 41 32.22 34.56 18.57
CA CYS A 41 31.18 34.19 17.63
C CYS A 41 29.84 34.04 18.34
N ARG A 42 28.74 34.34 17.62
CA ARG A 42 27.38 34.26 18.13
C ARG A 42 26.77 32.90 17.74
N GLY A 43 25.90 32.37 18.62
CA GLY A 43 25.21 31.10 18.39
C GLY A 43 26.16 29.89 18.33
N ASN A 44 25.81 28.88 17.57
CA ASN A 44 26.62 27.65 17.40
C ASN A 44 27.70 27.85 16.33
N ARG A 45 28.52 28.91 16.47
CA ARG A 45 29.63 29.23 15.56
C ARG A 45 30.94 29.22 16.29
N VAL A 46 31.99 28.85 15.62
CA VAL A 46 33.37 28.91 16.13
C VAL A 46 34.20 29.80 15.22
N ILE A 47 35.23 30.44 15.85
CA ILE A 47 36.15 31.26 15.08
C ILE A 47 37.16 30.40 14.36
N VAL A 48 37.33 30.67 13.08
CA VAL A 48 38.38 30.10 12.23
C VAL A 48 39.30 31.24 11.84
N GLY A 49 40.57 31.14 12.19
CA GLY A 49 41.57 32.17 12.09
C GLY A 49 41.97 32.74 13.46
N PRO A 50 42.85 33.78 13.50
CA PRO A 50 43.32 34.36 14.73
C PRO A 50 42.17 34.88 15.61
N LYS A 51 42.16 34.46 16.87
CA LYS A 51 41.13 34.84 17.84
C LYS A 51 41.39 36.18 18.51
N VAL A 52 42.67 36.54 18.71
CA VAL A 52 43.10 37.73 19.41
C VAL A 52 43.90 38.61 18.45
N ARG A 53 43.68 39.93 18.54
CA ARG A 53 44.50 40.94 17.87
C ARG A 53 45.01 41.93 18.89
N LYS A 54 46.25 42.36 18.71
CA LYS A 54 46.95 43.32 19.58
C LYS A 54 47.24 44.60 18.82
N CYS A 55 47.06 45.73 19.48
CA CYS A 55 47.42 47.03 18.92
C CYS A 55 48.93 47.20 18.98
N LEU A 56 49.55 47.51 17.83
CA LEU A 56 50.97 47.69 17.68
C LEU A 56 51.35 49.20 17.88
N PRO A 57 52.62 49.49 18.25
CA PRO A 57 53.09 50.84 18.43
C PRO A 57 52.98 51.74 17.18
N ASN A 58 52.90 51.19 16.01
CA ASN A 58 52.72 51.91 14.75
C ASN A 58 51.27 52.30 14.44
N GLY A 59 50.33 52.06 15.37
CA GLY A 59 48.90 52.35 15.19
C GLY A 59 48.13 51.34 14.36
N THR A 60 48.70 50.19 14.04
CA THR A 60 48.04 49.11 13.33
C THR A 60 47.80 47.90 14.23
N TRP A 61 46.79 47.12 13.88
CA TRP A 61 46.56 45.84 14.55
C TRP A 61 47.49 44.76 14.02
N THR A 62 47.84 43.79 14.87
CA THR A 62 48.64 42.63 14.46
C THR A 62 48.12 42.06 13.16
N ASP A 63 49.06 41.82 12.24
CA ASP A 63 48.70 41.30 10.91
C ASP A 63 48.14 39.87 11.01
N MET A 64 47.25 39.49 10.10
CA MET A 64 46.60 38.20 10.07
C MET A 64 46.97 37.47 8.77
N THR A 65 47.58 36.34 8.90
CA THR A 65 47.85 35.44 7.77
C THR A 65 46.56 34.86 7.19
N GLN A 66 45.46 34.84 7.98
CA GLN A 66 44.16 34.39 7.57
C GLN A 66 43.08 35.27 8.20
N HIS A 67 42.08 35.68 7.41
CA HIS A 67 40.94 36.43 7.94
C HIS A 67 40.11 35.60 8.92
N SER A 68 39.81 36.12 10.07
CA SER A 68 38.96 35.48 11.08
C SER A 68 37.51 35.46 10.63
N ARG A 69 36.88 34.30 10.70
CA ARG A 69 35.49 34.08 10.33
C ARG A 69 34.76 33.27 11.40
N CYS A 70 33.49 33.57 11.63
CA CYS A 70 32.61 32.81 12.48
C CYS A 70 31.82 31.81 11.62
N LEU A 71 32.17 30.55 11.66
CA LEU A 71 31.55 29.51 10.87
C LEU A 71 30.67 28.61 11.75
N LEU A 72 29.55 28.12 11.19
CA LEU A 72 28.67 27.17 11.87
C LEU A 72 29.39 25.86 12.14
N LEU A 73 29.18 25.32 13.35
CA LEU A 73 29.74 24.05 13.78
C LEU A 73 28.79 22.92 13.38
N CYS A 74 29.28 21.95 12.65
CA CYS A 74 28.57 20.69 12.41
C CYS A 74 28.67 19.74 13.63
N PRO A 75 27.71 18.81 13.81
CA PRO A 75 27.71 17.91 14.94
C PRO A 75 29.01 17.09 15.04
N ARG A 76 29.62 17.10 16.21
CA ARG A 76 30.92 16.44 16.47
C ARG A 76 30.85 14.91 16.46
N VAL A 77 29.66 14.33 16.60
CA VAL A 77 29.48 12.86 16.57
C VAL A 77 30.02 12.24 15.28
N TRP A 78 30.02 12.99 14.16
CA TRP A 78 30.60 12.56 12.87
C TRP A 78 32.13 12.53 12.84
N THR A 79 32.80 13.22 13.74
CA THR A 79 34.29 13.27 13.79
C THR A 79 34.92 12.06 14.48
N SER A 80 34.13 11.10 14.93
CA SER A 80 34.58 9.83 15.49
C SER A 80 33.92 8.67 14.75
N LEU A 81 34.63 7.57 14.57
CA LEU A 81 34.15 6.34 13.96
C LEU A 81 34.59 5.15 14.80
N GLU A 82 33.63 4.39 15.28
CA GLU A 82 33.89 3.16 16.02
C GLU A 82 34.52 2.12 15.07
N ASN A 83 35.59 1.45 15.53
CA ASN A 83 36.38 0.52 14.71
C ASN A 83 36.95 1.11 13.41
N GLY A 84 37.16 2.43 13.38
CA GLY A 84 37.66 3.13 12.22
C GLY A 84 38.38 4.42 12.57
N ARG A 85 38.74 5.16 11.52
CA ARG A 85 39.45 6.45 11.61
C ARG A 85 38.71 7.49 10.79
N VAL A 86 38.78 8.73 11.26
CA VAL A 86 38.22 9.89 10.56
C VAL A 86 39.30 10.93 10.37
N ALA A 87 39.50 11.34 9.13
CA ALA A 87 40.43 12.41 8.77
C ALA A 87 39.64 13.65 8.35
N ALA A 88 39.83 14.76 9.05
CA ALA A 88 39.21 16.04 8.72
C ALA A 88 40.11 16.89 7.82
N ARG A 89 39.55 17.49 6.78
CA ARG A 89 40.23 18.46 5.92
C ARG A 89 39.36 19.70 5.74
N PRO A 90 39.86 20.91 6.11
CA PRO A 90 41.10 21.19 6.84
C PRO A 90 41.05 20.63 8.27
N PRO A 91 42.21 20.37 8.88
CA PRO A 91 42.26 19.92 10.28
C PRO A 91 41.76 21.07 11.21
N GLY A 92 41.00 20.69 12.25
CA GLY A 92 40.43 21.65 13.19
C GLY A 92 38.96 21.32 13.56
N PRO A 93 38.23 22.26 14.10
CA PRO A 93 36.82 22.07 14.43
C PRO A 93 35.99 21.84 13.17
N PRO A 94 34.96 20.96 13.22
CA PRO A 94 34.15 20.63 12.07
C PRO A 94 33.17 21.75 11.70
N VAL A 95 33.63 22.71 10.95
CA VAL A 95 32.87 23.88 10.50
C VAL A 95 32.46 23.75 9.03
N GLU A 96 31.63 24.68 8.57
CA GLU A 96 31.26 24.83 7.17
C GLU A 96 32.48 24.64 6.23
N GLY A 97 32.34 23.74 5.24
CA GLY A 97 33.39 23.41 4.28
C GLY A 97 34.36 22.34 4.74
N THR A 98 34.26 21.85 5.98
CA THR A 98 35.08 20.71 6.44
C THR A 98 34.59 19.42 5.76
N MET A 99 35.55 18.67 5.21
CA MET A 99 35.34 17.31 4.68
C MET A 99 35.86 16.29 5.68
N LEU A 100 35.07 15.28 5.96
CA LEU A 100 35.49 14.11 6.73
C LEU A 100 35.66 12.92 5.80
N HIS A 101 36.82 12.28 5.88
CA HIS A 101 37.12 11.04 5.18
C HIS A 101 37.15 9.90 6.20
N TYR A 102 36.32 8.87 5.97
CA TYR A 102 36.17 7.72 6.86
C TYR A 102 36.93 6.52 6.31
N SER A 103 37.58 5.76 7.18
CA SER A 103 38.21 4.49 6.87
C SER A 103 38.07 3.53 8.05
N CYS A 104 37.80 2.26 7.78
CA CYS A 104 37.71 1.25 8.80
C CYS A 104 39.08 0.63 9.14
N ASN A 105 39.22 0.10 10.34
CA ASN A 105 40.38 -0.69 10.74
C ASN A 105 40.38 -2.04 9.99
N ALA A 106 41.53 -2.72 9.97
CA ALA A 106 41.65 -4.05 9.36
C ALA A 106 40.61 -5.03 9.94
N GLY A 107 39.93 -5.80 9.09
CA GLY A 107 38.85 -6.71 9.45
C GLY A 107 37.47 -6.07 9.61
N PHE A 108 37.31 -4.80 9.20
CA PHE A 108 36.04 -4.09 9.18
C PHE A 108 35.78 -3.47 7.81
N ILE A 109 34.52 -3.52 7.37
CA ILE A 109 34.05 -2.95 6.10
C ILE A 109 33.22 -1.70 6.42
N LEU A 110 33.43 -0.63 5.64
CA LEU A 110 32.70 0.62 5.78
C LEU A 110 31.31 0.50 5.15
N GLU A 111 30.28 0.64 5.99
CA GLU A 111 28.90 0.79 5.54
C GLU A 111 28.52 2.27 5.55
N GLY A 112 28.16 2.79 4.38
CA GLY A 112 27.83 4.21 4.17
C GLY A 112 28.84 4.92 3.24
N ARG A 113 28.71 6.25 3.16
CA ARG A 113 29.64 7.07 2.36
C ARG A 113 30.96 7.23 3.09
N ASN A 114 32.06 7.12 2.36
CA ASN A 114 33.40 7.35 2.88
C ASN A 114 33.76 8.83 3.03
N LEU A 115 32.89 9.74 2.57
CA LEU A 115 33.04 11.19 2.61
C LEU A 115 31.77 11.85 3.13
N SER A 116 31.95 12.87 4.01
CA SER A 116 30.87 13.75 4.45
C SER A 116 31.36 15.21 4.42
N HIS A 117 30.49 16.13 3.98
CA HIS A 117 30.77 17.55 3.94
C HIS A 117 29.91 18.31 4.93
N CYS A 118 30.51 19.20 5.68
CA CYS A 118 29.79 20.13 6.52
C CYS A 118 29.20 21.27 5.68
N THR A 119 27.88 21.34 5.60
CA THR A 119 27.17 22.33 4.77
C THR A 119 27.10 23.70 5.43
N LYS A 120 26.74 24.73 4.66
CA LYS A 120 26.49 26.09 5.15
C LYS A 120 25.39 26.18 6.22
N LEU A 121 24.58 25.14 6.35
CA LEU A 121 23.51 25.07 7.34
C LEU A 121 23.95 24.42 8.68
N GLY A 122 25.23 24.10 8.83
CA GLY A 122 25.78 23.45 10.03
C GLY A 122 25.33 21.99 10.17
N LYS A 123 25.03 21.33 9.06
CA LYS A 123 24.63 19.92 8.99
C LYS A 123 25.55 19.15 8.04
N TRP A 124 25.74 17.87 8.30
CA TRP A 124 26.45 16.99 7.38
C TRP A 124 25.55 16.62 6.19
N ASP A 125 26.14 16.47 5.01
CA ASP A 125 25.46 16.13 3.76
C ASP A 125 25.11 14.64 3.63
N ALA A 126 25.65 13.82 4.53
CA ALA A 126 25.42 12.38 4.57
C ALA A 126 25.26 11.87 6.01
N PRO A 127 24.53 10.76 6.22
CA PRO A 127 24.49 10.11 7.51
C PRO A 127 25.88 9.60 7.90
N LYS A 128 26.11 9.46 9.23
CA LYS A 128 27.36 8.93 9.74
C LYS A 128 27.52 7.47 9.32
N PRO A 129 28.65 7.08 8.68
CA PRO A 129 28.89 5.69 8.34
C PRO A 129 29.26 4.85 9.57
N THR A 130 29.23 3.53 9.42
CA THR A 130 29.60 2.55 10.43
C THR A 130 30.64 1.58 9.87
N CYS A 131 31.54 1.07 10.75
CA CYS A 131 32.45 -0.01 10.40
C CYS A 131 31.92 -1.33 10.96
N LEU A 132 31.58 -2.26 10.07
CA LEU A 132 31.08 -3.59 10.40
C LEU A 132 32.20 -4.61 10.32
N CYS A 133 32.21 -5.58 11.24
CA CYS A 133 33.15 -6.68 11.22
C CYS A 133 32.96 -7.53 9.95
N GLU A 134 34.04 -7.85 9.26
CA GLU A 134 34.02 -8.59 7.97
C GLU A 134 33.39 -10.00 8.11
N SER A 135 33.34 -10.53 9.31
CA SER A 135 32.72 -11.82 9.63
C SER A 135 31.24 -11.75 10.04
N GLN A 136 30.66 -10.54 10.21
CA GLN A 136 29.23 -10.40 10.42
C GLN A 136 28.52 -10.34 9.07
N PRO A 137 27.47 -11.17 8.82
CA PRO A 137 26.64 -10.98 7.64
C PRO A 137 26.13 -9.55 7.63
N LEU A 138 26.23 -8.88 6.48
CA LEU A 138 25.70 -7.52 6.29
C LEU A 138 24.27 -7.48 6.84
N ARG A 139 24.07 -6.67 7.86
CA ARG A 139 22.73 -6.52 8.45
C ARG A 139 21.82 -5.93 7.36
N LYS A 140 20.82 -6.72 6.96
CA LYS A 140 19.83 -6.30 5.99
C LYS A 140 19.21 -4.97 6.42
N LYS A 141 19.02 -4.07 5.47
CA LYS A 141 18.35 -2.79 5.72
C LYS A 141 16.87 -3.00 5.81
N LYS A 142 16.22 -2.36 6.76
CA LYS A 142 14.78 -2.49 6.96
C LYS A 142 14.00 -1.56 6.04
N LEU A 143 12.99 -2.08 5.39
CA LEU A 143 11.96 -1.35 4.68
C LEU A 143 10.62 -1.59 5.39
N TYR A 144 9.88 -0.53 5.64
CA TYR A 144 8.69 -0.58 6.48
C TYR A 144 7.41 -0.45 5.65
N ILE A 145 6.45 -1.31 5.95
CA ILE A 145 5.12 -1.34 5.35
C ILE A 145 4.13 -0.87 6.40
N GLY A 146 3.36 0.17 6.12
CA GLY A 146 2.27 0.62 6.96
C GLY A 146 0.98 -0.11 6.61
N ALA A 147 0.50 -1.00 7.47
CA ALA A 147 -0.67 -1.81 7.20
C ALA A 147 -1.83 -1.52 8.17
N LEU A 148 -3.04 -1.62 7.67
CA LEU A 148 -4.27 -1.51 8.43
C LEU A 148 -5.04 -2.84 8.29
N PHE A 149 -5.13 -3.56 9.41
CA PHE A 149 -5.87 -4.82 9.49
C PHE A 149 -7.07 -4.65 10.41
N PRO A 150 -8.30 -4.73 9.87
CA PRO A 150 -9.49 -4.66 10.71
C PRO A 150 -9.66 -5.96 11.50
N MET A 151 -9.44 -5.92 12.80
CA MET A 151 -9.62 -7.08 13.70
C MET A 151 -11.05 -7.17 14.21
N SER A 152 -11.80 -6.08 14.10
CA SER A 152 -13.20 -5.93 14.53
C SER A 152 -13.97 -5.04 13.55
N GLY A 153 -15.23 -4.73 13.86
CA GLY A 153 -16.07 -3.85 13.04
C GLY A 153 -16.86 -4.57 11.96
N GLY A 154 -17.22 -3.85 10.90
CA GLY A 154 -18.10 -4.36 9.85
C GLY A 154 -17.55 -5.50 9.01
N TRP A 155 -16.23 -5.60 8.90
CA TRP A 155 -15.52 -6.71 8.28
C TRP A 155 -14.23 -6.99 9.06
N PRO A 156 -14.21 -7.99 9.95
CA PRO A 156 -13.04 -8.32 10.76
C PRO A 156 -11.99 -9.15 9.99
N GLY A 157 -11.76 -8.80 8.73
CA GLY A 157 -10.90 -9.54 7.81
C GLY A 157 -9.43 -9.63 8.22
N GLY A 158 -8.98 -8.75 9.10
CA GLY A 158 -7.62 -8.76 9.62
C GLY A 158 -7.29 -9.99 10.47
N GLN A 159 -8.29 -10.66 11.02
CA GLN A 159 -8.07 -11.84 11.87
C GLN A 159 -7.31 -12.96 11.14
N ALA A 160 -7.63 -13.23 9.89
CA ALA A 160 -6.92 -14.20 9.05
C ALA A 160 -5.89 -13.55 8.12
N CYS A 161 -6.17 -12.35 7.61
CA CYS A 161 -5.27 -11.69 6.66
C CYS A 161 -3.95 -11.25 7.29
N MET A 162 -3.94 -10.81 8.54
CA MET A 162 -2.69 -10.42 9.22
C MET A 162 -1.73 -11.60 9.43
N PRO A 163 -2.15 -12.75 9.98
CA PRO A 163 -1.28 -13.91 10.07
C PRO A 163 -0.79 -14.40 8.71
N SER A 164 -1.63 -14.34 7.69
CA SER A 164 -1.30 -14.70 6.31
C SER A 164 -0.22 -13.78 5.73
N ALA A 165 -0.38 -12.47 5.88
CA ALA A 165 0.62 -11.49 5.45
C ALA A 165 1.95 -11.65 6.19
N GLN A 166 1.90 -11.90 7.50
CA GLN A 166 3.09 -12.14 8.31
C GLN A 166 3.83 -13.41 7.88
N MET A 167 3.09 -14.47 7.53
CA MET A 167 3.67 -15.71 7.00
C MET A 167 4.41 -15.47 5.68
N ALA A 168 3.84 -14.70 4.78
CA ALA A 168 4.49 -14.31 3.53
C ALA A 168 5.75 -13.49 3.79
N LEU A 169 5.68 -12.55 4.71
CA LEU A 169 6.80 -11.69 5.08
C LEU A 169 7.97 -12.48 5.64
N ASP A 170 7.71 -13.45 6.52
CA ASP A 170 8.74 -14.34 7.10
C ASP A 170 9.45 -15.13 5.99
N LEU A 171 8.70 -15.65 5.02
CA LEU A 171 9.26 -16.40 3.89
C LEU A 171 10.10 -15.52 2.96
N VAL A 172 9.62 -14.31 2.65
CA VAL A 172 10.36 -13.33 1.83
C VAL A 172 11.68 -12.98 2.48
N ASN A 173 11.67 -12.67 3.78
CA ASN A 173 12.86 -12.26 4.51
C ASN A 173 13.90 -13.37 4.67
N ASN A 174 13.48 -14.64 4.61
CA ASN A 174 14.37 -15.80 4.67
C ASN A 174 14.98 -16.18 3.31
N ARG A 175 14.48 -15.61 2.20
CA ARG A 175 15.02 -15.87 0.86
C ARG A 175 16.23 -15.00 0.57
N SER A 176 17.23 -15.58 -0.08
CA SER A 176 18.46 -14.89 -0.48
C SER A 176 18.39 -14.35 -1.91
N ASP A 177 17.44 -14.80 -2.72
CA ASP A 177 17.24 -14.40 -4.12
C ASP A 177 16.27 -13.22 -4.29
N ILE A 178 15.52 -12.89 -3.24
CA ILE A 178 14.57 -11.77 -3.23
C ILE A 178 15.00 -10.79 -2.14
N LEU A 179 15.28 -9.55 -2.53
CA LEU A 179 15.71 -8.48 -1.62
C LEU A 179 16.84 -8.92 -0.67
N PRO A 180 18.00 -9.42 -1.20
CA PRO A 180 19.06 -9.97 -0.36
C PRO A 180 19.61 -8.96 0.66
N ASP A 181 19.60 -7.67 0.32
CA ASP A 181 20.14 -6.59 1.14
C ASP A 181 19.08 -5.94 2.05
N TYR A 182 17.81 -6.36 1.94
CA TYR A 182 16.68 -5.75 2.64
C TYR A 182 15.88 -6.75 3.46
N GLU A 183 15.28 -6.25 4.52
CA GLU A 183 14.30 -6.94 5.34
C GLU A 183 13.01 -6.12 5.37
N LEU A 184 11.88 -6.73 5.03
CA LEU A 184 10.58 -6.10 5.09
C LEU A 184 10.02 -6.25 6.50
N GLU A 185 9.56 -5.15 7.08
CA GLU A 185 8.91 -5.12 8.39
C GLU A 185 7.52 -4.48 8.29
N LEU A 186 6.55 -5.11 8.93
CA LEU A 186 5.17 -4.67 8.94
C LEU A 186 4.88 -3.87 10.21
N ILE A 187 4.45 -2.62 10.05
CA ILE A 187 3.89 -1.80 11.11
C ILE A 187 2.39 -1.75 10.87
N HIS A 188 1.61 -2.34 11.78
CA HIS A 188 0.18 -2.51 11.60
C HIS A 188 -0.64 -1.98 12.76
N TYR A 189 -1.86 -1.55 12.45
CA TYR A 189 -2.86 -1.10 13.40
C TYR A 189 -4.22 -1.68 13.03
N ASP A 190 -5.10 -1.76 14.03
CA ASP A 190 -6.49 -2.16 13.84
C ASP A 190 -7.32 -0.95 13.36
N SER A 191 -7.79 -0.99 12.13
CA SER A 191 -8.64 0.04 11.55
C SER A 191 -10.11 -0.08 11.93
N MET A 192 -10.54 -1.18 12.54
CA MET A 192 -11.94 -1.51 12.86
C MET A 192 -12.88 -1.42 11.64
N CYS A 193 -12.31 -1.41 10.44
CA CYS A 193 -13.04 -1.12 9.19
C CYS A 193 -13.80 0.23 9.23
N ASP A 194 -13.34 1.16 10.05
CA ASP A 194 -13.93 2.48 10.26
C ASP A 194 -13.05 3.55 9.56
N PRO A 195 -13.61 4.32 8.60
CA PRO A 195 -12.85 5.36 7.92
C PRO A 195 -12.38 6.48 8.85
N GLY A 196 -13.11 6.79 9.89
CA GLY A 196 -12.75 7.81 10.88
C GLY A 196 -11.51 7.41 11.69
N GLU A 197 -11.52 6.20 12.25
CA GLU A 197 -10.36 5.65 12.97
C GLU A 197 -9.17 5.46 12.02
N ALA A 198 -9.42 5.00 10.80
CA ALA A 198 -8.38 4.85 9.78
C ALA A 198 -7.70 6.17 9.42
N THR A 199 -8.41 7.30 9.46
CA THR A 199 -7.81 8.63 9.23
C THR A 199 -6.76 8.95 10.27
N LYS A 200 -7.07 8.76 11.54
CA LYS A 200 -6.13 8.95 12.65
C LYS A 200 -4.90 8.05 12.51
N LEU A 201 -5.14 6.76 12.26
CA LEU A 201 -4.06 5.78 12.11
C LEU A 201 -3.18 6.05 10.89
N LEU A 202 -3.76 6.56 9.80
CA LEU A 202 -2.99 6.98 8.62
C LEU A 202 -2.01 8.10 8.97
N TYR A 203 -2.46 9.13 9.68
CA TYR A 203 -1.56 10.20 10.13
C TYR A 203 -0.50 9.70 11.10
N ASP A 204 -0.85 8.81 12.01
CA ASP A 204 0.12 8.18 12.90
C ASP A 204 1.19 7.41 12.10
N LEU A 205 0.81 6.65 11.08
CA LEU A 205 1.74 5.95 10.19
C LEU A 205 2.65 6.89 9.40
N LEU A 206 2.12 8.02 8.92
CA LEU A 206 2.85 8.96 8.08
C LEU A 206 3.82 9.86 8.87
N TYR A 207 3.42 10.28 10.07
CA TYR A 207 4.18 11.25 10.86
C TYR A 207 5.06 10.63 11.95
N THR A 208 4.93 9.34 12.19
CA THR A 208 5.79 8.61 13.14
C THR A 208 6.89 7.87 12.38
N GLU A 209 8.12 8.03 12.83
CA GLU A 209 9.26 7.25 12.32
C GLU A 209 9.07 5.75 12.66
N PRO A 210 9.50 4.85 11.79
CA PRO A 210 10.22 5.04 10.54
C PRO A 210 9.30 5.36 9.34
N ILE A 211 9.89 5.89 8.25
CA ILE A 211 9.19 6.14 6.99
C ILE A 211 8.69 4.82 6.38
N LYS A 212 7.43 4.80 5.93
CA LYS A 212 6.81 3.65 5.27
C LYS A 212 6.93 3.79 3.76
N ILE A 213 7.32 2.71 3.09
CA ILE A 213 7.50 2.70 1.64
C ILE A 213 6.19 2.38 0.88
N VAL A 214 5.28 1.66 1.52
CA VAL A 214 3.98 1.24 0.98
C VAL A 214 2.95 1.22 2.11
N LEU A 215 1.69 1.52 1.78
CA LEU A 215 0.54 1.37 2.66
C LEU A 215 -0.32 0.19 2.21
N MET A 216 -0.78 -0.63 3.15
CA MET A 216 -1.61 -1.82 2.89
C MET A 216 -2.91 -1.77 3.71
N PRO A 217 -3.95 -1.10 3.21
CA PRO A 217 -5.28 -1.12 3.81
C PRO A 217 -6.08 -2.36 3.41
N GLY A 218 -7.14 -2.66 4.16
CA GLY A 218 -8.03 -3.80 3.91
C GLY A 218 -9.41 -3.40 3.35
N CYS A 219 -10.30 -2.91 4.19
CA CYS A 219 -11.67 -2.55 3.81
C CYS A 219 -11.77 -1.50 2.71
N SER A 220 -12.79 -1.57 1.85
CA SER A 220 -13.01 -0.60 0.77
C SER A 220 -13.12 0.85 1.24
N GLY A 221 -13.86 1.12 2.31
CA GLY A 221 -14.01 2.47 2.88
C GLY A 221 -12.70 3.05 3.41
N VAL A 222 -11.91 2.22 4.09
CA VAL A 222 -10.57 2.58 4.58
C VAL A 222 -9.61 2.77 3.40
N SER A 223 -9.63 1.87 2.43
CA SER A 223 -8.76 1.97 1.24
C SER A 223 -9.04 3.19 0.38
N THR A 224 -10.28 3.60 0.26
CA THR A 224 -10.66 4.83 -0.46
C THR A 224 -10.01 6.05 0.17
N LEU A 225 -10.12 6.17 1.48
CA LEU A 225 -9.52 7.27 2.25
C LEU A 225 -7.99 7.26 2.16
N VAL A 226 -7.37 6.10 2.39
CA VAL A 226 -5.91 5.94 2.35
C VAL A 226 -5.37 6.22 0.96
N ALA A 227 -5.99 5.69 -0.09
CA ALA A 227 -5.55 5.86 -1.47
C ALA A 227 -5.71 7.31 -1.96
N GLU A 228 -6.75 8.00 -1.53
CA GLU A 228 -6.97 9.41 -1.88
C GLU A 228 -5.92 10.32 -1.25
N ALA A 229 -5.56 10.05 0.00
CA ALA A 229 -4.53 10.80 0.72
C ALA A 229 -3.11 10.46 0.24
N ALA A 230 -2.82 9.20 -0.04
CA ALA A 230 -1.48 8.68 -0.31
C ALA A 230 -0.76 9.36 -1.49
N ARG A 231 -1.51 9.85 -2.48
CA ARG A 231 -0.94 10.60 -3.61
C ARG A 231 -0.17 11.85 -3.17
N MET A 232 -0.54 12.45 -2.04
CA MET A 232 0.11 13.65 -1.50
C MET A 232 1.47 13.35 -0.84
N TRP A 233 1.73 12.11 -0.49
CA TRP A 233 3.00 11.63 0.06
C TRP A 233 3.77 10.71 -0.90
N ASN A 234 3.40 10.70 -2.19
CA ASN A 234 4.04 9.83 -3.19
C ASN A 234 4.10 8.35 -2.75
N LEU A 235 3.05 7.86 -2.10
CA LEU A 235 2.98 6.49 -1.59
C LEU A 235 2.17 5.59 -2.50
N ILE A 236 2.68 4.38 -2.70
CA ILE A 236 1.93 3.27 -3.27
C ILE A 236 0.99 2.72 -2.20
N VAL A 237 -0.24 2.43 -2.61
CA VAL A 237 -1.23 1.74 -1.79
C VAL A 237 -1.52 0.39 -2.44
N LEU A 238 -1.32 -0.68 -1.69
CA LEU A 238 -1.59 -2.05 -2.12
C LEU A 238 -2.58 -2.69 -1.14
N SER A 239 -3.86 -2.74 -1.54
CA SER A 239 -4.91 -3.34 -0.73
C SER A 239 -5.04 -4.84 -0.96
N TYR A 240 -5.43 -5.57 0.08
CA TYR A 240 -5.67 -7.01 0.03
C TYR A 240 -7.16 -7.39 0.15
N GLY A 241 -8.05 -6.47 0.48
CA GLY A 241 -9.45 -6.79 0.81
C GLY A 241 -10.50 -5.82 0.26
N SER A 242 -10.15 -4.96 -0.70
CA SER A 242 -11.07 -3.93 -1.22
C SER A 242 -11.72 -4.36 -2.53
N SER A 243 -13.05 -4.48 -2.53
CA SER A 243 -13.83 -4.90 -3.69
C SER A 243 -14.57 -3.76 -4.40
N SER A 244 -14.63 -2.56 -3.83
CA SER A 244 -15.40 -1.45 -4.40
C SER A 244 -14.94 -1.08 -5.81
N PRO A 245 -15.87 -0.99 -6.79
CA PRO A 245 -15.56 -0.54 -8.14
C PRO A 245 -15.05 0.91 -8.22
N ALA A 246 -15.40 1.75 -7.24
CA ALA A 246 -14.94 3.14 -7.19
C ALA A 246 -13.42 3.28 -7.14
N LEU A 247 -12.73 2.31 -6.57
CA LEU A 247 -11.26 2.27 -6.47
C LEU A 247 -10.54 2.05 -7.82
N SER A 248 -11.26 1.72 -8.87
CA SER A 248 -10.72 1.61 -10.24
C SER A 248 -10.51 2.96 -10.93
N ASN A 249 -10.90 4.07 -10.30
CA ASN A 249 -10.71 5.41 -10.84
C ASN A 249 -9.26 5.88 -10.69
N ARG A 250 -8.47 5.80 -11.76
CA ARG A 250 -7.06 6.21 -11.79
C ARG A 250 -6.81 7.71 -11.62
N GLN A 251 -7.77 8.55 -11.95
CA GLN A 251 -7.64 9.99 -11.72
C GLN A 251 -7.68 10.33 -10.24
N ARG A 252 -8.57 9.65 -9.51
CA ARG A 252 -8.72 9.82 -8.06
C ARG A 252 -7.67 9.04 -7.27
N PHE A 253 -7.33 7.83 -7.70
CA PHE A 253 -6.43 6.89 -7.02
C PHE A 253 -5.26 6.48 -7.92
N PRO A 254 -4.33 7.38 -8.22
CA PRO A 254 -3.29 7.14 -9.23
C PRO A 254 -2.26 6.08 -8.84
N THR A 255 -2.04 5.85 -7.55
CA THR A 255 -1.01 4.93 -7.01
C THR A 255 -1.60 3.71 -6.32
N PHE A 256 -2.88 3.43 -6.56
CA PHE A 256 -3.60 2.33 -5.92
C PHE A 256 -3.49 1.03 -6.71
N PHE A 257 -3.19 -0.05 -5.99
CA PHE A 257 -3.24 -1.44 -6.47
C PHE A 257 -3.98 -2.30 -5.48
N ARG A 258 -4.57 -3.39 -5.94
CA ARG A 258 -5.22 -4.36 -5.08
C ARG A 258 -5.10 -5.78 -5.62
N THR A 259 -4.81 -6.73 -4.73
CA THR A 259 -4.85 -8.17 -5.03
C THR A 259 -6.26 -8.75 -4.94
N HIS A 260 -7.17 -8.04 -4.31
CA HIS A 260 -8.60 -8.33 -4.36
C HIS A 260 -9.20 -7.74 -5.63
N PRO A 261 -9.86 -8.54 -6.48
CA PRO A 261 -10.52 -8.02 -7.67
C PRO A 261 -11.64 -7.03 -7.34
N SER A 262 -11.94 -6.14 -8.30
CA SER A 262 -13.16 -5.35 -8.24
C SER A 262 -14.40 -6.25 -8.30
N ALA A 263 -15.48 -5.86 -7.64
CA ALA A 263 -16.78 -6.55 -7.75
C ALA A 263 -17.30 -6.63 -9.20
N THR A 264 -16.82 -5.75 -10.07
CA THR A 264 -17.14 -5.78 -11.52
C THR A 264 -16.54 -6.98 -12.26
N LEU A 265 -15.63 -7.75 -11.64
CA LEU A 265 -15.03 -8.95 -12.25
C LEU A 265 -16.07 -10.03 -12.60
N HIS A 266 -17.20 -10.06 -11.90
CA HIS A 266 -18.30 -10.96 -12.23
C HIS A 266 -18.92 -10.69 -13.62
N ASN A 267 -18.87 -9.46 -14.07
CA ASN A 267 -19.57 -9.01 -15.29
C ASN A 267 -19.02 -9.62 -16.58
N PRO A 268 -17.70 -9.69 -16.83
CA PRO A 268 -17.17 -10.39 -17.99
C PRO A 268 -17.63 -11.85 -18.07
N THR A 269 -17.71 -12.53 -16.94
CA THR A 269 -18.19 -13.91 -16.85
C THR A 269 -19.66 -14.01 -17.22
N ARG A 270 -20.49 -13.14 -16.68
CA ARG A 270 -21.92 -13.07 -17.00
C ARG A 270 -22.14 -12.84 -18.48
N VAL A 271 -21.45 -11.86 -19.06
CA VAL A 271 -21.54 -11.54 -20.49
C VAL A 271 -21.10 -12.72 -21.35
N GLN A 272 -20.02 -13.41 -20.96
CA GLN A 272 -19.55 -14.61 -21.66
C GLN A 272 -20.60 -15.71 -21.66
N LEU A 273 -21.30 -15.91 -20.55
CA LEU A 273 -22.39 -16.88 -20.47
C LEU A 273 -23.60 -16.47 -21.32
N PHE A 274 -23.97 -15.19 -21.32
CA PHE A 274 -25.05 -14.69 -22.18
C PHE A 274 -24.74 -14.92 -23.64
N GLN A 275 -23.52 -14.64 -24.09
CA GLN A 275 -23.07 -14.90 -25.45
C GLN A 275 -23.02 -16.38 -25.80
N LYS A 276 -22.52 -17.22 -24.86
CA LYS A 276 -22.47 -18.68 -25.04
C LYS A 276 -23.86 -19.27 -25.32
N TRP A 277 -24.86 -18.79 -24.60
CA TRP A 277 -26.23 -19.26 -24.73
C TRP A 277 -27.09 -18.43 -25.71
N LYS A 278 -26.46 -17.44 -26.36
CA LYS A 278 -27.10 -16.56 -27.35
C LYS A 278 -28.30 -15.79 -26.79
N TRP A 279 -28.22 -15.39 -25.53
CA TRP A 279 -29.23 -14.51 -24.94
C TRP A 279 -28.97 -13.06 -25.32
N THR A 280 -29.98 -12.40 -25.84
CA THR A 280 -29.88 -11.01 -26.33
C THR A 280 -30.64 -10.02 -25.45
N ARG A 281 -31.39 -10.51 -24.49
CA ARG A 281 -32.22 -9.70 -23.61
C ARG A 281 -32.12 -10.20 -22.16
N ILE A 282 -31.77 -9.32 -21.25
CA ILE A 282 -31.65 -9.58 -19.82
C ILE A 282 -32.43 -8.55 -19.00
N ALA A 283 -32.69 -8.86 -17.75
CA ALA A 283 -33.22 -7.93 -16.76
C ALA A 283 -32.33 -7.91 -15.54
N THR A 284 -32.40 -6.85 -14.75
CA THR A 284 -31.63 -6.71 -13.53
C THR A 284 -32.50 -6.28 -12.35
N ILE A 285 -32.17 -6.79 -11.17
CA ILE A 285 -32.75 -6.35 -9.91
C ILE A 285 -31.63 -6.23 -8.87
N GLN A 286 -31.61 -5.11 -8.14
CA GLN A 286 -30.59 -4.84 -7.13
C GLN A 286 -31.17 -4.31 -5.83
N GLN A 287 -30.50 -4.61 -4.74
CA GLN A 287 -30.57 -3.82 -3.52
C GLN A 287 -29.82 -2.50 -3.73
N THR A 288 -30.40 -1.40 -3.33
CA THR A 288 -29.80 -0.06 -3.53
C THR A 288 -28.62 0.14 -2.58
N THR A 289 -27.43 -0.19 -3.05
CA THR A 289 -26.14 0.09 -2.42
C THR A 289 -25.15 0.53 -3.50
N GLU A 290 -24.14 1.29 -3.12
CA GLU A 290 -23.15 1.82 -4.05
C GLU A 290 -22.43 0.71 -4.83
N VAL A 291 -22.01 -0.36 -4.14
CA VAL A 291 -21.29 -1.49 -4.75
C VAL A 291 -22.13 -2.17 -5.84
N PHE A 292 -23.40 -2.45 -5.57
CA PHE A 292 -24.29 -3.11 -6.53
C PHE A 292 -24.68 -2.19 -7.67
N THR A 293 -24.95 -0.92 -7.38
CA THR A 293 -25.25 0.09 -8.42
C THR A 293 -24.08 0.25 -9.38
N SER A 294 -22.86 0.42 -8.86
CA SER A 294 -21.65 0.54 -9.69
C SER A 294 -21.36 -0.73 -10.50
N THR A 295 -21.62 -1.90 -9.92
CA THR A 295 -21.47 -3.18 -10.62
C THR A 295 -22.47 -3.29 -11.79
N LEU A 296 -23.72 -2.87 -11.61
CA LEU A 296 -24.72 -2.88 -12.67
C LEU A 296 -24.45 -1.84 -13.75
N ASP A 297 -23.94 -0.67 -13.40
CA ASP A 297 -23.52 0.34 -14.38
C ASP A 297 -22.41 -0.20 -15.30
N ASP A 298 -21.44 -0.90 -14.74
CA ASP A 298 -20.41 -1.61 -15.54
C ASP A 298 -21.02 -2.74 -16.39
N LEU A 299 -21.96 -3.52 -15.84
CA LEU A 299 -22.63 -4.57 -16.59
C LEU A 299 -23.41 -3.98 -17.77
N GLU A 300 -24.14 -2.88 -17.57
CA GLU A 300 -24.90 -2.21 -18.63
C GLU A 300 -24.02 -1.79 -19.79
N GLN A 301 -22.85 -1.22 -19.51
CA GLN A 301 -21.90 -0.86 -20.55
C GLN A 301 -21.41 -2.09 -21.30
N ARG A 302 -21.03 -3.16 -20.61
CA ARG A 302 -20.49 -4.39 -21.22
C ARG A 302 -21.52 -5.14 -22.07
N VAL A 303 -22.76 -5.23 -21.61
CA VAL A 303 -23.84 -5.90 -22.40
C VAL A 303 -24.19 -5.08 -23.62
N LYS A 304 -24.19 -3.76 -23.53
CA LYS A 304 -24.39 -2.86 -24.68
C LYS A 304 -23.31 -3.08 -25.75
N GLU A 305 -22.04 -3.16 -25.34
CA GLU A 305 -20.93 -3.48 -26.24
C GLU A 305 -21.06 -4.87 -26.89
N ALA A 306 -21.65 -5.82 -26.17
CA ALA A 306 -21.91 -7.18 -26.63
C ALA A 306 -23.20 -7.32 -27.46
N GLY A 307 -23.95 -6.25 -27.68
CA GLY A 307 -25.22 -6.28 -28.42
C GLY A 307 -26.37 -6.93 -27.64
N ILE A 308 -26.32 -6.90 -26.31
CA ILE A 308 -27.35 -7.44 -25.41
C ILE A 308 -28.12 -6.26 -24.79
N GLU A 309 -29.46 -6.38 -24.79
CA GLU A 309 -30.35 -5.36 -24.24
C GLU A 309 -30.73 -5.66 -22.78
N ILE A 310 -30.73 -4.63 -21.94
CA ILE A 310 -31.37 -4.69 -20.62
C ILE A 310 -32.81 -4.20 -20.78
N SER A 311 -33.76 -5.11 -20.69
CA SER A 311 -35.17 -4.81 -20.87
C SER A 311 -35.78 -4.04 -19.70
N VAL A 312 -35.33 -4.32 -18.49
CA VAL A 312 -35.78 -3.66 -17.28
C VAL A 312 -34.71 -3.68 -16.21
N ARG A 313 -34.58 -2.57 -15.52
CA ARG A 313 -33.68 -2.43 -14.36
C ARG A 313 -34.52 -2.03 -13.16
N GLN A 314 -34.56 -2.89 -12.14
CA GLN A 314 -35.30 -2.68 -10.90
C GLN A 314 -34.35 -2.53 -9.72
N SER A 315 -34.75 -1.73 -8.75
CA SER A 315 -34.04 -1.56 -7.48
C SER A 315 -35.00 -1.49 -6.32
N PHE A 316 -34.53 -1.87 -5.14
CA PHE A 316 -35.28 -1.79 -3.90
C PHE A 316 -34.33 -1.46 -2.73
N LEU A 317 -34.85 -0.85 -1.67
CA LEU A 317 -34.08 -0.59 -0.45
C LEU A 317 -34.21 -1.76 0.54
N THR A 318 -35.43 -2.04 0.96
CA THR A 318 -35.73 -3.08 1.98
C THR A 318 -36.79 -4.07 1.55
N ASP A 319 -37.78 -3.65 0.77
CA ASP A 319 -38.88 -4.48 0.29
C ASP A 319 -38.80 -4.69 -1.22
N PRO A 320 -38.55 -5.91 -1.68
CA PRO A 320 -38.43 -6.22 -3.11
C PRO A 320 -39.76 -6.50 -3.83
N ALA A 321 -40.89 -6.49 -3.14
CA ALA A 321 -42.18 -6.95 -3.70
C ALA A 321 -42.56 -6.21 -5.00
N VAL A 322 -42.49 -4.89 -5.02
CA VAL A 322 -42.85 -4.08 -6.20
C VAL A 322 -41.86 -4.34 -7.35
N ALA A 323 -40.56 -4.43 -7.04
CA ALA A 323 -39.52 -4.68 -8.05
C ALA A 323 -39.72 -6.06 -8.72
N VAL A 324 -40.01 -7.09 -7.94
CA VAL A 324 -40.29 -8.44 -8.48
C VAL A 324 -41.56 -8.46 -9.34
N LYS A 325 -42.62 -7.78 -8.94
CA LYS A 325 -43.84 -7.63 -9.75
C LYS A 325 -43.56 -6.93 -11.08
N ASN A 326 -42.73 -5.92 -11.07
CA ASN A 326 -42.35 -5.20 -12.30
C ASN A 326 -41.53 -6.11 -13.24
N LEU A 327 -40.65 -6.96 -12.74
CA LEU A 327 -39.97 -7.98 -13.53
C LEU A 327 -40.96 -8.90 -14.25
N LYS A 328 -41.99 -9.33 -13.56
CA LYS A 328 -43.06 -10.15 -14.14
C LYS A 328 -43.83 -9.44 -15.24
N ARG A 329 -44.20 -8.17 -15.01
CA ARG A 329 -44.92 -7.35 -16.00
C ARG A 329 -44.12 -7.15 -17.28
N GLN A 330 -42.80 -7.07 -17.18
CA GLN A 330 -41.91 -6.87 -18.32
C GLN A 330 -41.46 -8.20 -18.96
N ASP A 331 -42.04 -9.31 -18.54
CA ASP A 331 -41.71 -10.65 -19.03
C ASP A 331 -40.20 -10.97 -18.95
N ALA A 332 -39.58 -10.60 -17.82
CA ALA A 332 -38.17 -10.89 -17.59
C ALA A 332 -37.92 -12.40 -17.45
N ARG A 333 -36.95 -12.90 -18.20
CA ARG A 333 -36.61 -14.35 -18.23
C ARG A 333 -35.20 -14.64 -17.75
N ILE A 334 -34.23 -13.82 -18.13
CA ILE A 334 -32.83 -13.88 -17.71
C ILE A 334 -32.62 -12.71 -16.77
N ILE A 335 -32.41 -12.99 -15.49
CA ILE A 335 -32.43 -11.98 -14.43
C ILE A 335 -31.14 -12.01 -13.65
N VAL A 336 -30.44 -10.88 -13.60
CA VAL A 336 -29.27 -10.69 -12.74
C VAL A 336 -29.69 -10.05 -11.44
N GLY A 337 -29.50 -10.75 -10.33
CA GLY A 337 -29.81 -10.26 -8.97
C GLY A 337 -28.56 -9.93 -8.20
N LEU A 338 -28.49 -8.68 -7.68
CA LEU A 338 -27.40 -8.18 -6.84
C LEU A 338 -27.99 -7.66 -5.52
N PHE A 339 -27.88 -8.44 -4.48
CA PHE A 339 -28.35 -8.12 -3.13
C PHE A 339 -27.61 -8.99 -2.11
N TYR A 340 -27.64 -8.57 -0.85
CA TYR A 340 -27.10 -9.37 0.23
C TYR A 340 -27.96 -10.58 0.54
N GLU A 341 -27.43 -11.53 1.29
CA GLU A 341 -28.07 -12.83 1.58
C GLU A 341 -29.44 -12.67 2.26
N THR A 342 -29.56 -11.76 3.23
CA THR A 342 -30.82 -11.49 3.92
C THR A 342 -31.91 -10.98 2.98
N GLU A 343 -31.54 -10.09 2.06
CA GLU A 343 -32.46 -9.58 1.05
C GLU A 343 -32.76 -10.62 -0.04
N ALA A 344 -31.78 -11.51 -0.33
CA ALA A 344 -31.98 -12.62 -1.25
C ALA A 344 -33.15 -13.53 -0.80
N ARG A 345 -33.26 -13.80 0.49
CA ARG A 345 -34.40 -14.54 1.05
C ARG A 345 -35.74 -13.84 0.78
N LYS A 346 -35.80 -12.55 0.97
CA LYS A 346 -37.00 -11.73 0.70
C LYS A 346 -37.36 -11.72 -0.80
N VAL A 347 -36.34 -11.51 -1.65
CA VAL A 347 -36.53 -11.54 -3.12
C VAL A 347 -37.09 -12.86 -3.59
N PHE A 348 -36.51 -13.99 -3.17
CA PHE A 348 -36.95 -15.30 -3.62
C PHE A 348 -38.25 -15.76 -3.01
N CYS A 349 -38.65 -15.26 -1.83
CA CYS A 349 -40.01 -15.43 -1.33
C CYS A 349 -41.04 -14.74 -2.25
N GLU A 350 -40.75 -13.50 -2.69
CA GLU A 350 -41.59 -12.81 -3.67
C GLU A 350 -41.55 -13.47 -5.07
N VAL A 351 -40.40 -14.00 -5.48
CA VAL A 351 -40.24 -14.79 -6.72
C VAL A 351 -41.13 -16.04 -6.69
N PHE A 352 -41.21 -16.71 -5.56
CA PHE A 352 -42.10 -17.84 -5.37
C PHE A 352 -43.59 -17.42 -5.51
N LYS A 353 -44.00 -16.35 -4.83
CA LYS A 353 -45.37 -15.83 -4.88
C LYS A 353 -45.78 -15.42 -6.29
N GLU A 354 -44.89 -14.77 -7.03
CA GLU A 354 -45.12 -14.30 -8.38
C GLU A 354 -44.84 -15.35 -9.47
N LYS A 355 -44.35 -16.53 -9.10
CA LYS A 355 -44.00 -17.65 -9.99
C LYS A 355 -42.98 -17.31 -11.05
N LEU A 356 -41.96 -16.52 -10.67
CA LEU A 356 -40.82 -16.16 -11.54
C LEU A 356 -39.67 -17.15 -11.43
N TYR A 357 -39.95 -18.43 -11.39
CA TYR A 357 -39.00 -19.52 -11.29
C TYR A 357 -39.37 -20.68 -12.21
N GLY A 358 -38.51 -21.68 -12.32
CA GLY A 358 -38.68 -22.84 -13.12
C GLY A 358 -37.95 -22.75 -14.48
N LYS A 359 -38.25 -23.71 -15.40
CA LYS A 359 -37.49 -23.94 -16.65
C LYS A 359 -37.44 -22.75 -17.61
N LYS A 360 -38.34 -21.78 -17.47
CA LYS A 360 -38.40 -20.58 -18.33
C LYS A 360 -37.62 -19.40 -17.79
N TYR A 361 -37.03 -19.50 -16.59
CA TYR A 361 -36.35 -18.43 -15.89
C TYR A 361 -34.92 -18.85 -15.55
N VAL A 362 -34.00 -17.93 -15.70
CA VAL A 362 -32.60 -18.10 -15.25
C VAL A 362 -32.23 -16.93 -14.39
N TRP A 363 -31.89 -17.21 -13.15
CA TRP A 363 -31.39 -16.24 -12.20
C TRP A 363 -29.88 -16.32 -12.10
N PHE A 364 -29.20 -15.16 -12.16
CA PHE A 364 -27.79 -15.02 -11.88
C PHE A 364 -27.61 -14.34 -10.54
N LEU A 365 -26.98 -15.01 -9.59
CA LEU A 365 -26.73 -14.49 -8.24
C LEU A 365 -25.23 -14.45 -7.96
N ILE A 366 -24.87 -13.81 -6.84
CA ILE A 366 -23.50 -13.80 -6.33
C ILE A 366 -23.26 -15.09 -5.55
N GLY A 367 -22.10 -15.73 -5.75
CA GLY A 367 -21.78 -17.04 -5.20
C GLY A 367 -21.25 -17.08 -3.77
N TRP A 368 -21.25 -15.94 -3.03
CA TRP A 368 -20.69 -15.84 -1.69
C TRP A 368 -21.70 -15.98 -0.54
N TYR A 369 -22.95 -16.34 -0.86
CA TYR A 369 -23.92 -16.70 0.18
C TYR A 369 -23.56 -18.05 0.81
N ALA A 370 -23.99 -18.29 2.04
CA ALA A 370 -23.90 -19.61 2.64
C ALA A 370 -24.63 -20.67 1.78
N ASP A 371 -24.10 -21.88 1.66
CA ASP A 371 -24.67 -22.92 0.81
C ASP A 371 -26.13 -23.25 1.12
N ASN A 372 -26.56 -23.04 2.36
CA ASN A 372 -27.91 -23.29 2.85
C ASN A 372 -28.73 -22.00 3.06
N TRP A 373 -28.34 -20.87 2.49
CA TRP A 373 -28.94 -19.56 2.73
C TRP A 373 -30.46 -19.51 2.55
N PHE A 374 -30.99 -20.26 1.61
CA PHE A 374 -32.42 -20.35 1.32
C PHE A 374 -33.18 -21.32 2.26
N LYS A 375 -32.48 -22.12 3.07
CA LYS A 375 -33.03 -23.02 4.08
C LYS A 375 -33.06 -22.41 5.48
N ILE A 376 -32.43 -21.27 5.66
CA ILE A 376 -32.39 -20.56 6.95
C ILE A 376 -33.76 -19.95 7.24
N LYS A 377 -34.31 -20.24 8.42
CA LYS A 377 -35.55 -19.61 8.89
C LYS A 377 -35.34 -18.11 9.08
N ASP A 378 -36.13 -17.32 8.37
CA ASP A 378 -36.14 -15.87 8.48
C ASP A 378 -37.53 -15.37 8.88
N PRO A 379 -37.68 -14.70 10.05
CA PRO A 379 -38.97 -14.19 10.49
C PRO A 379 -39.53 -13.08 9.59
N ALA A 380 -38.71 -12.48 8.74
CA ALA A 380 -39.11 -11.45 7.79
C ALA A 380 -39.90 -11.99 6.59
N ILE A 381 -39.91 -13.32 6.37
CA ILE A 381 -40.60 -13.95 5.26
C ILE A 381 -41.59 -15.00 5.77
N ASN A 382 -42.65 -15.21 5.01
CA ASN A 382 -43.70 -16.19 5.32
C ASN A 382 -43.63 -17.44 4.41
N CYS A 383 -42.66 -17.52 3.51
CA CYS A 383 -42.41 -18.70 2.67
C CYS A 383 -41.77 -19.83 3.48
N THR A 384 -42.15 -21.05 3.19
CA THR A 384 -41.55 -22.24 3.81
C THR A 384 -40.22 -22.59 3.17
N VAL A 385 -39.44 -23.48 3.80
CA VAL A 385 -38.17 -23.95 3.23
C VAL A 385 -38.38 -24.65 1.89
N GLU A 386 -39.47 -25.39 1.75
CA GLU A 386 -39.87 -26.06 0.52
C GLU A 386 -40.16 -25.05 -0.60
N ASN A 387 -40.91 -23.98 -0.29
CA ASN A 387 -41.19 -22.88 -1.22
C ASN A 387 -39.90 -22.21 -1.69
N MET A 388 -38.99 -21.95 -0.77
CA MET A 388 -37.69 -21.34 -1.08
C MET A 388 -36.84 -22.28 -1.93
N THR A 389 -36.77 -23.56 -1.60
CA THR A 389 -36.01 -24.56 -2.34
C THR A 389 -36.49 -24.66 -3.77
N GLU A 390 -37.81 -24.61 -3.99
CA GLU A 390 -38.41 -24.63 -5.33
C GLU A 390 -38.08 -23.36 -6.12
N ALA A 391 -38.15 -22.20 -5.47
CA ALA A 391 -37.93 -20.92 -6.11
C ALA A 391 -36.47 -20.68 -6.56
N VAL A 392 -35.50 -21.21 -5.82
CA VAL A 392 -34.07 -21.02 -6.11
C VAL A 392 -33.48 -22.07 -7.03
N GLU A 393 -34.19 -23.18 -7.31
CA GLU A 393 -33.66 -24.25 -8.12
C GLU A 393 -33.22 -23.78 -9.51
N GLY A 394 -32.04 -24.21 -9.91
CA GLY A 394 -31.48 -23.92 -11.24
C GLY A 394 -30.79 -22.56 -11.39
N HIS A 395 -30.72 -21.72 -10.35
CA HIS A 395 -30.01 -20.46 -10.48
C HIS A 395 -28.49 -20.68 -10.62
N VAL A 396 -27.86 -19.75 -11.33
CA VAL A 396 -26.43 -19.75 -11.60
C VAL A 396 -25.76 -18.70 -10.72
N THR A 397 -24.63 -19.06 -10.13
CA THR A 397 -23.82 -18.14 -9.33
C THR A 397 -22.45 -17.89 -9.96
N THR A 398 -21.92 -16.71 -9.75
CA THR A 398 -20.54 -16.37 -10.05
C THR A 398 -19.83 -15.98 -8.76
N GLU A 399 -18.64 -16.54 -8.55
CA GLU A 399 -17.81 -16.26 -7.38
C GLU A 399 -16.37 -16.02 -7.81
N ILE A 400 -15.70 -15.06 -7.17
CA ILE A 400 -14.29 -14.80 -7.40
C ILE A 400 -13.46 -15.91 -6.75
N VAL A 401 -12.55 -16.51 -7.50
CA VAL A 401 -11.63 -17.53 -6.98
C VAL A 401 -10.50 -16.83 -6.23
N MET A 402 -10.45 -17.03 -4.92
CA MET A 402 -9.45 -16.44 -4.03
C MET A 402 -8.35 -17.42 -3.61
N LEU A 403 -8.55 -18.70 -3.83
CA LEU A 403 -7.56 -19.74 -3.61
C LEU A 403 -7.37 -20.54 -4.91
N ASN A 404 -6.11 -20.77 -5.30
CA ASN A 404 -5.83 -21.52 -6.53
C ASN A 404 -6.43 -22.92 -6.46
N PRO A 405 -7.35 -23.30 -7.37
CA PRO A 405 -7.94 -24.63 -7.39
C PRO A 405 -6.96 -25.71 -7.87
N GLU A 406 -5.89 -25.31 -8.55
CA GLU A 406 -4.87 -26.23 -9.04
C GLU A 406 -3.76 -26.43 -8.01
N THR A 407 -3.24 -27.66 -7.93
CA THR A 407 -2.13 -28.02 -7.05
C THR A 407 -0.79 -27.68 -7.75
N VAL A 408 -0.51 -26.39 -7.89
CA VAL A 408 0.70 -25.87 -8.50
C VAL A 408 1.53 -25.13 -7.44
N ARG A 409 2.86 -25.25 -7.52
CA ARG A 409 3.75 -24.49 -6.65
C ARG A 409 3.93 -23.08 -7.20
N GLY A 410 3.57 -22.10 -6.39
CA GLY A 410 3.73 -20.70 -6.72
C GLY A 410 5.15 -20.16 -6.44
N VAL A 411 5.28 -18.85 -6.55
CA VAL A 411 6.53 -18.11 -6.29
C VAL A 411 7.09 -18.36 -4.89
N SER A 412 6.25 -18.62 -3.92
CA SER A 412 6.63 -18.96 -2.55
C SER A 412 7.06 -20.41 -2.35
N ASN A 413 7.09 -21.21 -3.41
CA ASN A 413 7.32 -22.65 -3.39
C ASN A 413 6.27 -23.44 -2.57
N MET A 414 5.11 -22.83 -2.32
CA MET A 414 3.96 -23.48 -1.66
C MET A 414 2.85 -23.74 -2.66
N THR A 415 2.12 -24.84 -2.44
CA THR A 415 0.82 -25.07 -3.06
C THR A 415 -0.28 -24.37 -2.26
N SER A 416 -1.45 -24.18 -2.84
CA SER A 416 -2.61 -23.62 -2.14
C SER A 416 -3.01 -24.44 -0.90
N GLN A 417 -2.86 -25.76 -0.97
CA GLN A 417 -3.17 -26.68 0.14
C GLN A 417 -2.15 -26.55 1.28
N GLU A 418 -0.88 -26.48 0.94
CA GLU A 418 0.19 -26.24 1.93
C GLU A 418 0.04 -24.90 2.62
N PHE A 419 -0.36 -23.87 1.87
CA PHE A 419 -0.69 -22.56 2.41
C PHE A 419 -1.83 -22.63 3.43
N LEU A 420 -2.94 -23.29 3.09
CA LEU A 420 -4.07 -23.46 4.02
C LEU A 420 -3.65 -24.18 5.30
N ALA A 421 -2.90 -25.26 5.18
CA ALA A 421 -2.40 -26.01 6.34
C ALA A 421 -1.51 -25.12 7.25
N ALA A 422 -0.61 -24.34 6.66
CA ALA A 422 0.25 -23.42 7.39
C ALA A 422 -0.55 -22.30 8.06
N LEU A 423 -1.54 -21.73 7.38
CA LEU A 423 -2.42 -20.71 7.93
C LEU A 423 -3.24 -21.24 9.11
N MET A 424 -3.85 -22.41 8.96
CA MET A 424 -4.60 -23.09 10.02
C MET A 424 -3.74 -23.33 11.27
N SER A 425 -2.50 -23.74 11.08
CA SER A 425 -1.54 -23.91 12.17
C SER A 425 -1.25 -22.56 12.89
N ARG A 426 -1.09 -21.48 12.14
CA ARG A 426 -0.88 -20.13 12.73
C ARG A 426 -2.11 -19.60 13.45
N LEU A 427 -3.29 -19.94 13.00
CA LEU A 427 -4.55 -19.55 13.65
C LEU A 427 -4.85 -20.35 14.93
N GLY A 428 -4.00 -21.32 15.30
CA GLY A 428 -4.12 -22.05 16.55
C GLY A 428 -5.37 -22.92 16.67
N GLY A 429 -5.92 -23.39 15.55
CA GLY A 429 -7.11 -24.25 15.49
C GLY A 429 -8.43 -23.50 15.58
N MET A 430 -8.44 -22.18 15.39
CA MET A 430 -9.69 -21.43 15.23
C MET A 430 -10.47 -21.97 14.02
N ASN A 431 -11.80 -22.00 14.14
CA ASN A 431 -12.65 -22.44 13.05
C ASN A 431 -12.53 -21.47 11.85
N PRO A 432 -12.20 -21.95 10.64
CA PRO A 432 -12.12 -21.11 9.45
C PRO A 432 -13.38 -20.31 9.16
N GLU A 433 -14.57 -20.88 9.42
CA GLU A 433 -15.86 -20.24 9.18
C GLU A 433 -16.14 -19.08 10.16
N GLU A 434 -15.51 -19.10 11.33
CA GLU A 434 -15.66 -18.10 12.38
C GLU A 434 -14.52 -17.07 12.37
N THR A 435 -13.47 -17.31 11.58
CA THR A 435 -12.32 -16.39 11.49
C THR A 435 -12.53 -15.40 10.34
N GLY A 436 -12.67 -14.13 10.70
CA GLY A 436 -12.86 -13.06 9.70
C GLY A 436 -11.72 -12.99 8.68
N GLY A 437 -12.09 -12.91 7.40
CA GLY A 437 -11.13 -12.77 6.30
C GLY A 437 -10.42 -14.05 5.90
N PHE A 438 -10.88 -15.21 6.34
CA PHE A 438 -10.24 -16.48 5.99
C PHE A 438 -10.21 -16.73 4.47
N GLN A 439 -11.29 -16.38 3.76
CA GLN A 439 -11.36 -16.51 2.31
C GLN A 439 -10.42 -15.56 1.58
N GLU A 440 -10.20 -14.36 2.12
CA GLU A 440 -9.31 -13.34 1.57
C GLU A 440 -7.84 -13.51 1.99
N ALA A 441 -7.56 -14.38 2.93
CA ALA A 441 -6.19 -14.61 3.41
C ALA A 441 -5.17 -14.93 2.30
N PRO A 442 -5.48 -15.72 1.27
CA PRO A 442 -4.59 -15.94 0.13
C PRO A 442 -4.22 -14.64 -0.60
N LEU A 443 -5.16 -13.70 -0.68
CA LEU A 443 -4.93 -12.40 -1.32
C LEU A 443 -3.98 -11.51 -0.52
N ALA A 444 -4.07 -11.54 0.80
CA ALA A 444 -3.12 -10.85 1.68
C ALA A 444 -1.71 -11.43 1.58
N TYR A 445 -1.61 -12.76 1.50
CA TYR A 445 -0.36 -13.47 1.27
C TYR A 445 0.28 -13.05 -0.06
N ASP A 446 -0.47 -13.09 -1.13
CA ASP A 446 0.01 -12.72 -2.47
C ASP A 446 0.27 -11.22 -2.61
N ALA A 447 -0.38 -10.36 -1.82
CA ALA A 447 -0.08 -8.94 -1.77
C ALA A 447 1.34 -8.67 -1.27
N VAL A 448 1.76 -9.35 -0.22
CA VAL A 448 3.14 -9.25 0.30
C VAL A 448 4.15 -9.75 -0.74
N TRP A 449 3.84 -10.84 -1.43
CA TRP A 449 4.70 -11.36 -2.51
C TRP A 449 4.76 -10.42 -3.71
N ALA A 450 3.65 -9.83 -4.11
CA ALA A 450 3.61 -8.82 -5.18
C ALA A 450 4.49 -7.62 -4.83
N LEU A 451 4.41 -7.14 -3.60
CA LEU A 451 5.24 -6.05 -3.13
C LEU A 451 6.73 -6.43 -3.11
N ALA A 452 7.07 -7.59 -2.55
CA ALA A 452 8.45 -8.05 -2.46
C ALA A 452 9.09 -8.22 -3.85
N LEU A 453 8.39 -8.83 -4.80
CA LEU A 453 8.86 -9.00 -6.17
C LEU A 453 8.98 -7.67 -6.90
N ALA A 454 8.04 -6.75 -6.70
CA ALA A 454 8.10 -5.42 -7.28
C ALA A 454 9.28 -4.62 -6.74
N LEU A 455 9.49 -4.59 -5.43
CA LEU A 455 10.66 -3.94 -4.81
C LEU A 455 11.97 -4.55 -5.30
N ASN A 456 12.04 -5.87 -5.41
CA ASN A 456 13.23 -6.55 -5.96
C ASN A 456 13.53 -6.13 -7.39
N LYS A 457 12.51 -5.98 -8.24
CA LYS A 457 12.64 -5.46 -9.61
C LYS A 457 13.15 -4.02 -9.66
N THR A 458 12.86 -3.20 -8.67
CA THR A 458 13.24 -1.78 -8.65
C THR A 458 14.70 -1.55 -8.25
N VAL A 459 15.35 -2.52 -7.59
CA VAL A 459 16.71 -2.37 -7.07
C VAL A 459 17.71 -2.03 -8.17
N ALA A 460 17.70 -2.77 -9.28
CA ALA A 460 18.65 -2.56 -10.38
C ALA A 460 18.44 -1.21 -11.12
N PRO A 461 17.22 -0.82 -11.54
CA PRO A 461 16.96 0.48 -12.14
C PRO A 461 17.31 1.67 -11.24
N LEU A 462 17.03 1.57 -9.95
CA LEU A 462 17.35 2.62 -8.97
C LEU A 462 18.87 2.73 -8.79
N LYS A 463 19.56 1.61 -8.66
CA LYS A 463 21.03 1.58 -8.56
C LYS A 463 21.71 2.21 -9.78
N ALA A 464 21.19 1.98 -10.98
CA ALA A 464 21.69 2.60 -12.22
C ALA A 464 21.57 4.13 -12.20
N ARG A 465 20.63 4.69 -11.43
CA ARG A 465 20.42 6.13 -11.22
C ARG A 465 21.10 6.67 -9.95
N GLY A 466 21.91 5.86 -9.28
CA GLY A 466 22.54 6.22 -8.01
C GLY A 466 21.57 6.35 -6.84
N ARG A 467 20.41 5.71 -6.93
CA ARG A 467 19.37 5.68 -5.90
C ARG A 467 19.23 4.30 -5.28
N ARG A 468 18.71 4.25 -4.07
CA ARG A 468 18.43 3.03 -3.30
C ARG A 468 17.02 3.09 -2.72
N LEU A 469 16.45 1.94 -2.37
CA LEU A 469 15.13 1.88 -1.76
C LEU A 469 15.07 2.59 -0.40
N GLU A 470 16.14 2.51 0.37
CA GLU A 470 16.25 3.20 1.67
C GLU A 470 16.37 4.73 1.56
N ASP A 471 16.63 5.26 0.37
CA ASP A 471 16.62 6.71 0.12
C ASP A 471 15.18 7.26 -0.02
N PHE A 472 14.17 6.39 0.03
CA PHE A 472 12.77 6.78 -0.07
C PHE A 472 12.39 7.74 1.05
N ASN A 473 11.75 8.82 0.68
CA ASN A 473 11.04 9.75 1.56
C ASN A 473 9.76 10.21 0.86
N TYR A 474 8.83 10.81 1.57
CA TYR A 474 7.53 11.21 1.01
C TYR A 474 7.58 12.29 -0.08
N ASN A 475 8.74 12.88 -0.33
CA ASN A 475 8.97 13.84 -1.40
C ASN A 475 9.58 13.22 -2.68
N ASN A 476 9.91 11.92 -2.64
CA ASN A 476 10.54 11.24 -3.78
C ASN A 476 9.49 10.66 -4.72
N HIS A 477 9.35 11.29 -5.87
CA HIS A 477 8.49 10.77 -6.93
C HIS A 477 9.17 9.70 -7.79
N ASP A 478 10.49 9.72 -7.89
CA ASP A 478 11.28 8.83 -8.73
C ASP A 478 11.22 7.36 -8.25
N ILE A 479 11.40 7.12 -6.94
CA ILE A 479 11.34 5.78 -6.35
C ILE A 479 9.92 5.22 -6.45
N THR A 480 8.91 6.02 -6.13
CA THR A 480 7.50 5.65 -6.26
C THR A 480 7.14 5.26 -7.70
N SER A 481 7.62 6.00 -8.69
CA SER A 481 7.38 5.71 -10.10
C SER A 481 7.98 4.37 -10.53
N GLU A 482 9.16 4.01 -10.03
CA GLU A 482 9.75 2.70 -10.29
C GLU A 482 8.97 1.56 -9.62
N ILE A 483 8.52 1.74 -8.39
CA ILE A 483 7.68 0.75 -7.69
C ILE A 483 6.35 0.59 -8.44
N TYR A 484 5.74 1.68 -8.86
CA TYR A 484 4.51 1.68 -9.66
C TYR A 484 4.68 0.86 -10.95
N ARG A 485 5.75 1.12 -11.69
CA ARG A 485 6.07 0.38 -12.93
C ARG A 485 6.26 -1.11 -12.67
N ALA A 486 6.98 -1.46 -11.61
CA ALA A 486 7.23 -2.84 -11.23
C ALA A 486 5.93 -3.57 -10.84
N LEU A 487 5.04 -2.94 -10.05
CA LEU A 487 3.74 -3.49 -9.70
C LEU A 487 2.83 -3.64 -10.92
N ASN A 488 2.79 -2.63 -11.78
CA ASN A 488 1.94 -2.65 -12.98
C ASN A 488 2.33 -3.76 -13.98
N THR A 489 3.57 -4.22 -13.94
CA THR A 489 4.08 -5.32 -14.76
C THR A 489 4.20 -6.64 -13.99
N SER A 490 3.53 -6.77 -12.85
CA SER A 490 3.53 -8.00 -12.07
C SER A 490 2.86 -9.14 -12.82
N SER A 491 3.51 -10.29 -12.85
CA SER A 491 2.97 -11.55 -13.38
C SER A 491 3.68 -12.71 -12.68
N PHE A 492 2.99 -13.37 -11.77
CA PHE A 492 3.53 -14.51 -11.04
C PHE A 492 2.42 -15.44 -10.57
N GLU A 493 2.76 -16.70 -10.36
CA GLU A 493 1.86 -17.69 -9.76
C GLU A 493 1.89 -17.56 -8.24
N GLY A 494 0.76 -17.18 -7.65
CA GLY A 494 0.56 -17.08 -6.21
C GLY A 494 -0.28 -18.23 -5.67
N VAL A 495 -0.54 -18.22 -4.38
CA VAL A 495 -1.46 -19.19 -3.74
C VAL A 495 -2.93 -18.92 -4.11
N SER A 496 -3.23 -17.73 -4.59
CA SER A 496 -4.54 -17.34 -5.13
C SER A 496 -4.67 -17.54 -6.65
N GLY A 497 -3.67 -18.11 -7.30
CA GLY A 497 -3.57 -18.25 -8.75
C GLY A 497 -2.65 -17.20 -9.37
N GLN A 498 -2.78 -16.99 -10.68
CA GLN A 498 -1.98 -16.02 -11.42
C GLN A 498 -2.28 -14.59 -10.95
N VAL A 499 -1.25 -13.88 -10.47
CA VAL A 499 -1.35 -12.49 -10.02
C VAL A 499 -0.92 -11.55 -11.14
N VAL A 500 -1.89 -10.87 -11.70
CA VAL A 500 -1.73 -9.84 -12.74
C VAL A 500 -2.67 -8.69 -12.41
N PHE A 501 -2.22 -7.46 -12.60
CA PHE A 501 -3.04 -6.26 -12.43
C PHE A 501 -3.48 -5.71 -13.79
N ASP A 502 -4.71 -5.18 -13.85
CA ASP A 502 -5.19 -4.44 -15.01
C ASP A 502 -4.66 -3.00 -15.05
N ALA A 503 -5.06 -2.24 -16.07
CA ALA A 503 -4.64 -0.85 -16.20
C ALA A 503 -5.11 0.06 -15.04
N GLN A 504 -6.15 -0.35 -14.31
CA GLN A 504 -6.68 0.35 -13.15
C GLN A 504 -6.03 -0.12 -11.83
N GLY A 505 -5.06 -1.04 -11.88
CA GLY A 505 -4.40 -1.61 -10.70
C GLY A 505 -5.22 -2.63 -9.94
N SER A 506 -6.31 -3.13 -10.51
CA SER A 506 -7.12 -4.19 -9.92
C SER A 506 -6.63 -5.56 -10.35
N ARG A 507 -6.75 -6.54 -9.43
CA ARG A 507 -6.41 -7.93 -9.72
C ARG A 507 -7.29 -8.49 -10.82
N MET A 508 -6.68 -9.15 -11.77
CA MET A 508 -7.35 -10.03 -12.71
C MET A 508 -7.34 -11.46 -12.15
N ALA A 509 -8.51 -12.04 -11.92
CA ALA A 509 -8.63 -13.35 -11.31
C ALA A 509 -9.64 -14.22 -12.08
N MET A 510 -9.65 -15.51 -11.75
CA MET A 510 -10.64 -16.45 -12.26
C MET A 510 -11.96 -16.30 -11.51
N THR A 511 -13.06 -16.57 -12.20
CA THR A 511 -14.40 -16.64 -11.63
C THR A 511 -14.89 -18.09 -11.69
N LEU A 512 -15.39 -18.59 -10.57
CA LEU A 512 -16.05 -19.89 -10.49
C LEU A 512 -17.53 -19.72 -10.85
N ILE A 513 -18.04 -20.60 -11.70
CA ILE A 513 -19.45 -20.65 -12.09
C ILE A 513 -20.05 -21.90 -11.49
N GLU A 514 -21.11 -21.72 -10.71
CA GLU A 514 -21.85 -22.82 -10.11
C GLU A 514 -23.34 -22.73 -10.45
N GLN A 515 -24.03 -23.83 -10.39
CA GLN A 515 -25.47 -23.92 -10.54
C GLN A 515 -26.08 -24.75 -9.41
N LEU A 516 -27.16 -24.27 -8.84
CA LEU A 516 -27.93 -25.03 -7.86
C LEU A 516 -28.72 -26.11 -8.57
N GLN A 517 -28.39 -27.36 -8.28
CA GLN A 517 -29.01 -28.55 -8.87
C GLN A 517 -29.40 -29.52 -7.76
N GLY A 518 -30.69 -29.78 -7.60
CA GLY A 518 -31.18 -30.72 -6.58
C GLY A 518 -30.87 -30.28 -5.15
N GLY A 519 -30.86 -28.96 -4.87
CA GLY A 519 -30.62 -28.39 -3.55
C GLY A 519 -29.14 -28.30 -3.13
N SER A 520 -28.21 -28.55 -4.04
CA SER A 520 -26.76 -28.40 -3.83
C SER A 520 -26.10 -27.69 -5.00
N TYR A 521 -25.07 -26.87 -4.70
CA TYR A 521 -24.29 -26.20 -5.74
C TYR A 521 -23.35 -27.17 -6.44
N LYS A 522 -23.33 -27.11 -7.77
CA LYS A 522 -22.41 -27.87 -8.61
C LYS A 522 -21.58 -26.97 -9.45
N LYS A 523 -20.26 -27.16 -9.44
CA LYS A 523 -19.31 -26.43 -10.28
C LYS A 523 -19.55 -26.79 -11.75
N ILE A 524 -19.82 -25.77 -12.57
CA ILE A 524 -20.08 -25.95 -14.01
C ILE A 524 -19.01 -25.29 -14.89
N GLY A 525 -18.17 -24.46 -14.36
CA GLY A 525 -17.05 -23.90 -15.11
C GLY A 525 -16.23 -22.87 -14.35
N TYR A 526 -15.14 -22.48 -15.00
CA TYR A 526 -14.31 -21.34 -14.60
C TYR A 526 -14.15 -20.39 -15.79
N TYR A 527 -14.11 -19.11 -15.51
CA TYR A 527 -13.79 -18.11 -16.51
C TYR A 527 -12.58 -17.27 -16.08
N ASP A 528 -11.56 -17.25 -16.96
CA ASP A 528 -10.39 -16.39 -16.82
C ASP A 528 -10.54 -15.15 -17.71
N SER A 529 -10.81 -13.99 -17.10
CA SER A 529 -10.99 -12.74 -17.82
C SER A 529 -9.71 -12.22 -18.46
N SER A 530 -8.54 -12.59 -17.92
CA SER A 530 -7.23 -12.14 -18.45
C SER A 530 -6.92 -12.82 -19.79
N GLN A 531 -7.27 -14.10 -19.92
CA GLN A 531 -7.05 -14.91 -21.12
C GLN A 531 -8.32 -15.05 -21.97
N LYS A 532 -9.45 -14.53 -21.50
CA LYS A 532 -10.79 -14.71 -22.11
C LYS A 532 -11.12 -16.19 -22.35
N ASN A 533 -10.71 -17.04 -21.42
CA ASN A 533 -10.87 -18.48 -21.51
C ASN A 533 -11.96 -18.99 -20.58
N LEU A 534 -12.96 -19.66 -21.14
CA LEU A 534 -14.02 -20.34 -20.41
C LEU A 534 -13.75 -21.84 -20.39
N SER A 535 -13.41 -22.36 -19.21
CA SER A 535 -13.30 -23.79 -18.96
C SER A 535 -14.66 -24.31 -18.51
N TRP A 536 -15.31 -25.10 -19.34
CA TRP A 536 -16.67 -25.62 -19.12
C TRP A 536 -16.65 -27.09 -18.74
N PHE A 537 -17.30 -27.45 -17.62
CA PHE A 537 -17.37 -28.82 -17.11
C PHE A 537 -18.75 -29.44 -17.29
N GLY A 538 -19.78 -28.60 -17.55
CA GLY A 538 -21.14 -29.06 -17.70
C GLY A 538 -21.35 -29.82 -19.02
N ASN A 539 -22.07 -30.97 -18.99
CA ASN A 539 -22.73 -31.45 -20.17
C ASN A 539 -23.77 -30.42 -20.62
N ASP A 540 -24.09 -30.35 -21.91
CA ASP A 540 -25.13 -29.42 -22.46
C ASP A 540 -26.51 -29.55 -21.78
N VAL A 541 -26.71 -30.58 -20.95
CA VAL A 541 -27.89 -30.82 -20.11
C VAL A 541 -28.05 -29.78 -18.98
N ALA A 542 -26.98 -29.11 -18.57
CA ALA A 542 -27.02 -28.01 -17.61
C ALA A 542 -27.51 -26.68 -18.25
N ARG A 543 -27.97 -26.71 -19.49
CA ARG A 543 -28.59 -25.60 -20.18
C ARG A 543 -29.85 -25.17 -19.40
N PRO A 544 -29.85 -24.00 -18.77
CA PRO A 544 -31.13 -23.46 -18.35
C PRO A 544 -31.94 -23.24 -19.62
N HIS A 545 -33.01 -24.05 -19.79
CA HIS A 545 -33.90 -23.88 -20.92
C HIS A 545 -34.68 -22.55 -20.76
N SER A 546 -34.12 -21.44 -21.22
CA SER A 546 -34.96 -20.34 -21.65
C SER A 546 -35.56 -20.78 -23.00
N GLY A 547 -36.74 -21.36 -22.97
CA GLY A 547 -37.47 -21.55 -24.21
C GLY A 547 -37.60 -20.22 -24.96
N ASN A 548 -37.45 -20.26 -26.27
CA ASN A 548 -37.62 -19.16 -27.23
C ASN A 548 -38.68 -18.16 -26.85
#